data_89bac92fa359037d299187dc49ca7974
#
_entry.id   89bac92fa359037d299187dc49ca7974
#
_cell.length_a   1.000
_cell.length_b   1.000
_cell.length_c   1.000
_cell.angle_alpha   90.00
_cell.angle_beta   90.00
_cell.angle_gamma   90.00
#
_symmetry.space_group_name_H-M   'P 1'
#
loop_
_entity.id
_entity.type
_entity.pdbx_description
1 polymer ?
#
loop_
_entity_poly.entity_id
_entity_poly.type
_entity_poly.pdbx_seq_one_letter_code
_entity_poly.pdbx_strand_id
1 'polypeptide(L)'
;MENPIVYSPVDAGKIISDTAANLMKSAATSGWAKVKKYFKDFSAEESIEIGTAFNDYIRVTQERNSKIKTLIYRRVPKDIYSFYECVGLRLEGKVIKTSNVSDVLKIGKKILVTGTGGIGKSILMKHLFLSTIKETEYIPVLLELRKFNGMENKDISIYRAVYQTLSDNGFTLADEYYKYSLEKGGYIILLDGFDEVNRDKLKKVQEEIKSFSDKFEKNTYIISSRPTEMFIGWNDFVETSVMPLSKKQALSLVNKIEFDESAKRAFYTELSRTLYDKYTSFASNPLLLTIMLLTFSNHASIPENLNEFYEEAFTTLFNMHDATKDCY
;
A
#
# COMPACT_ATOMS: atom_id res chain seq x y z
N MET A 1 -45.72 32.45 5.53
CA MET A 1 -46.03 31.03 5.84
C MET A 1 -45.84 30.27 4.59
N GLU A 2 -44.65 29.65 4.44
CA GLU A 2 -44.35 28.79 3.28
C GLU A 2 -44.90 27.39 3.57
N ASN A 3 -45.71 26.87 2.62
CA ASN A 3 -46.25 25.52 2.68
C ASN A 3 -45.14 24.48 2.56
N PRO A 4 -45.07 23.41 3.37
CA PRO A 4 -44.16 22.32 3.17
C PRO A 4 -44.53 21.56 1.88
N ILE A 5 -43.53 21.36 1.02
CA ILE A 5 -43.64 20.54 -0.16
C ILE A 5 -43.79 19.08 0.30
N VAL A 6 -44.99 18.54 0.16
CA VAL A 6 -45.30 17.11 0.40
C VAL A 6 -44.98 16.36 -0.88
N TYR A 7 -43.89 15.58 -0.89
CA TYR A 7 -43.58 14.67 -1.98
C TYR A 7 -44.59 13.50 -1.98
N SER A 8 -45.13 13.18 -3.15
CA SER A 8 -46.02 12.01 -3.31
C SER A 8 -45.20 10.71 -3.25
N PRO A 9 -45.79 9.56 -2.86
CA PRO A 9 -45.11 8.26 -2.85
C PRO A 9 -44.56 7.83 -4.21
N VAL A 10 -45.16 8.34 -5.31
CA VAL A 10 -44.69 8.07 -6.68
C VAL A 10 -43.37 8.76 -6.99
N ASP A 11 -43.14 9.94 -6.41
CA ASP A 11 -41.89 10.69 -6.60
C ASP A 11 -40.73 10.06 -5.82
N ALA A 12 -40.99 9.51 -4.62
CA ALA A 12 -40.00 8.80 -3.84
C ALA A 12 -39.49 7.52 -4.56
N GLY A 13 -40.40 6.73 -5.13
CA GLY A 13 -40.06 5.55 -5.90
C GLY A 13 -39.23 5.86 -7.15
N LYS A 14 -39.53 6.98 -7.84
CA LYS A 14 -38.80 7.41 -9.02
C LYS A 14 -37.40 7.96 -8.68
N ILE A 15 -37.26 8.69 -7.57
CA ILE A 15 -35.98 9.18 -7.07
C ILE A 15 -35.07 8.00 -6.67
N ILE A 16 -35.62 6.98 -6.00
CA ILE A 16 -34.87 5.77 -5.64
C ILE A 16 -34.44 5.00 -6.91
N SER A 17 -35.33 4.86 -7.91
CA SER A 17 -35.03 4.24 -9.20
C SER A 17 -33.94 4.99 -9.98
N ASP A 18 -34.04 6.31 -10.05
CA ASP A 18 -33.05 7.15 -10.76
C ASP A 18 -31.72 7.22 -10.06
N THR A 19 -31.71 7.19 -8.71
CA THR A 19 -30.50 7.10 -7.90
C THR A 19 -29.83 5.73 -8.06
N ALA A 20 -30.60 4.65 -8.05
CA ALA A 20 -30.11 3.30 -8.31
C ALA A 20 -29.57 3.15 -9.75
N ALA A 21 -30.24 3.73 -10.75
CA ALA A 21 -29.79 3.72 -12.14
C ALA A 21 -28.53 4.58 -12.35
N ASN A 22 -28.37 5.69 -11.64
CA ASN A 22 -27.18 6.52 -11.68
C ASN A 22 -26.01 5.87 -10.90
N LEU A 23 -26.28 5.21 -9.78
CA LEU A 23 -25.32 4.34 -9.08
C LEU A 23 -24.90 3.17 -9.97
N MET A 24 -25.80 2.54 -10.72
CA MET A 24 -25.46 1.49 -11.67
C MET A 24 -24.65 2.00 -12.88
N LYS A 25 -24.85 3.22 -13.34
CA LYS A 25 -24.05 3.84 -14.43
C LYS A 25 -22.66 4.27 -13.98
N SER A 26 -22.49 4.72 -12.73
CA SER A 26 -21.17 4.95 -12.12
C SER A 26 -20.49 3.63 -11.71
N ALA A 27 -21.23 2.54 -11.62
CA ALA A 27 -20.82 1.23 -11.13
C ALA A 27 -19.89 0.45 -12.07
N ALA A 28 -19.73 0.84 -13.32
CA ALA A 28 -18.79 0.18 -14.25
C ALA A 28 -17.30 0.32 -13.80
N THR A 29 -17.02 1.24 -12.86
CA THR A 29 -15.69 1.46 -12.25
C THR A 29 -15.71 1.43 -10.72
N SER A 30 -16.86 1.13 -10.09
CA SER A 30 -17.12 1.28 -8.66
C SER A 30 -16.91 0.00 -7.86
N GLY A 31 -16.67 0.15 -6.56
CA GLY A 31 -16.57 -0.95 -5.59
C GLY A 31 -17.78 -1.89 -5.58
N TRP A 32 -18.98 -1.41 -5.97
CA TRP A 32 -20.18 -2.23 -6.10
C TRP A 32 -20.04 -3.37 -7.12
N ALA A 33 -19.47 -3.11 -8.29
CA ALA A 33 -19.25 -4.15 -9.30
C ALA A 33 -18.38 -5.29 -8.76
N LYS A 34 -17.46 -4.95 -7.84
CA LYS A 34 -16.55 -5.90 -7.19
C LYS A 34 -17.27 -6.84 -6.21
N VAL A 35 -18.23 -6.32 -5.45
CA VAL A 35 -18.88 -7.07 -4.37
C VAL A 35 -20.22 -7.70 -4.77
N LYS A 36 -20.88 -7.21 -5.80
CA LYS A 36 -22.19 -7.70 -6.25
C LYS A 36 -22.30 -9.23 -6.36
N LYS A 37 -21.24 -9.88 -6.81
CA LYS A 37 -21.20 -11.35 -6.95
C LYS A 37 -21.24 -12.10 -5.60
N TYR A 38 -20.78 -11.46 -4.52
CA TYR A 38 -20.73 -12.07 -3.20
C TYR A 38 -22.05 -11.94 -2.44
N PHE A 39 -22.91 -10.96 -2.83
CA PHE A 39 -24.15 -10.61 -2.15
C PHE A 39 -25.39 -10.88 -3.02
N LYS A 40 -25.35 -11.92 -3.87
CA LYS A 40 -26.46 -12.29 -4.77
C LYS A 40 -27.73 -12.68 -4.06
N ASP A 41 -27.62 -13.18 -2.83
CA ASP A 41 -28.71 -13.72 -2.04
C ASP A 41 -29.43 -12.65 -1.19
N PHE A 42 -29.00 -11.39 -1.28
CA PHE A 42 -29.55 -10.27 -0.53
C PHE A 42 -30.66 -9.55 -1.33
N SER A 43 -31.57 -8.91 -0.62
CA SER A 43 -32.62 -8.08 -1.23
C SER A 43 -32.02 -6.93 -2.04
N ALA A 44 -32.81 -6.29 -2.89
CA ALA A 44 -32.36 -5.16 -3.69
C ALA A 44 -31.96 -3.96 -2.80
N GLU A 45 -32.66 -3.73 -1.69
CA GLU A 45 -32.39 -2.66 -0.74
C GLU A 45 -31.08 -2.89 0.01
N GLU A 46 -30.87 -4.07 0.59
CA GLU A 46 -29.62 -4.46 1.24
C GLU A 46 -28.45 -4.40 0.25
N SER A 47 -28.66 -4.84 -0.98
CA SER A 47 -27.65 -4.78 -2.04
C SER A 47 -27.20 -3.36 -2.37
N ILE A 48 -28.10 -2.37 -2.32
CA ILE A 48 -27.79 -0.95 -2.51
C ILE A 48 -26.98 -0.42 -1.33
N GLU A 49 -27.39 -0.74 -0.11
CA GLU A 49 -26.70 -0.30 1.12
C GLU A 49 -25.28 -0.86 1.19
N ILE A 50 -25.13 -2.16 0.94
CA ILE A 50 -23.82 -2.83 0.87
C ILE A 50 -22.94 -2.19 -0.21
N GLY A 51 -23.49 -1.96 -1.39
CA GLY A 51 -22.77 -1.33 -2.49
C GLY A 51 -22.29 0.07 -2.16
N THR A 52 -23.11 0.87 -1.48
CA THR A 52 -22.78 2.23 -1.05
C THR A 52 -21.63 2.21 -0.04
N ALA A 53 -21.71 1.36 0.98
CA ALA A 53 -20.67 1.24 2.00
C ALA A 53 -19.29 0.85 1.42
N PHE A 54 -19.26 -0.11 0.48
CA PHE A 54 -18.00 -0.47 -0.18
C PHE A 54 -17.50 0.61 -1.15
N ASN A 55 -18.39 1.34 -1.81
CA ASN A 55 -17.99 2.46 -2.67
C ASN A 55 -17.34 3.58 -1.86
N ASP A 56 -17.93 3.94 -0.73
CA ASP A 56 -17.37 4.97 0.15
C ASP A 56 -16.01 4.55 0.70
N TYR A 57 -15.88 3.31 1.16
CA TYR A 57 -14.59 2.75 1.56
C TYR A 57 -13.54 2.85 0.45
N ILE A 58 -13.86 2.40 -0.76
CA ILE A 58 -12.92 2.42 -1.90
C ILE A 58 -12.53 3.86 -2.25
N ARG A 59 -13.49 4.78 -2.32
CA ARG A 59 -13.23 6.19 -2.66
C ARG A 59 -12.27 6.84 -1.65
N VAL A 60 -12.56 6.70 -0.36
CA VAL A 60 -11.75 7.30 0.72
C VAL A 60 -10.35 6.70 0.75
N THR A 61 -10.24 5.37 0.66
CA THR A 61 -8.96 4.68 0.77
C THR A 61 -8.12 4.79 -0.51
N GLN A 62 -8.72 4.89 -1.67
CA GLN A 62 -8.02 5.16 -2.92
C GLN A 62 -7.33 6.53 -2.87
N GLU A 63 -8.04 7.58 -2.44
CA GLU A 63 -7.44 8.91 -2.31
C GLU A 63 -6.29 8.91 -1.28
N ARG A 64 -6.50 8.29 -0.12
CA ARG A 64 -5.50 8.19 0.94
C ARG A 64 -4.25 7.43 0.52
N ASN A 65 -4.40 6.29 -0.18
CA ASN A 65 -3.28 5.43 -0.56
C ASN A 65 -2.60 5.87 -1.86
N SER A 66 -3.24 6.72 -2.67
CA SER A 66 -2.59 7.30 -3.87
C SER A 66 -1.52 8.32 -3.53
N LYS A 67 -1.51 8.85 -2.31
CA LYS A 67 -0.58 9.91 -1.89
C LYS A 67 0.34 9.43 -0.78
N ILE A 68 1.59 9.90 -0.81
CA ILE A 68 2.60 9.57 0.21
C ILE A 68 3.54 10.75 0.45
N LYS A 69 3.99 10.89 1.69
CA LYS A 69 5.14 11.73 2.06
C LYS A 69 6.41 10.89 1.98
N THR A 70 7.47 11.46 1.43
CA THR A 70 8.80 10.82 1.34
C THR A 70 9.87 11.76 1.91
N LEU A 71 11.12 11.35 1.89
CA LEU A 71 12.23 12.23 2.31
C LEU A 71 12.32 13.54 1.52
N ILE A 72 11.95 13.50 0.24
CA ILE A 72 11.92 14.70 -0.62
C ILE A 72 10.60 15.46 -0.43
N TYR A 73 9.48 14.73 -0.39
CA TYR A 73 8.13 15.32 -0.30
C TYR A 73 7.63 15.32 1.15
N ARG A 74 8.30 16.04 2.05
CA ARG A 74 7.99 16.03 3.49
C ARG A 74 6.74 16.81 3.84
N ARG A 75 6.56 18.00 3.21
CA ARG A 75 5.48 18.93 3.54
C ARG A 75 4.18 18.56 2.84
N VAL A 76 4.23 18.29 1.55
CA VAL A 76 3.06 18.02 0.73
C VAL A 76 3.12 16.58 0.20
N PRO A 77 2.12 15.72 0.52
CA PRO A 77 2.05 14.38 -0.05
C PRO A 77 1.97 14.45 -1.58
N LYS A 78 2.72 13.59 -2.26
CA LYS A 78 2.70 13.46 -3.73
C LYS A 78 1.99 12.17 -4.15
N ASP A 79 1.41 12.20 -5.33
CA ASP A 79 0.86 11.00 -5.95
C ASP A 79 1.96 9.95 -6.14
N ILE A 80 1.69 8.73 -5.73
CA ILE A 80 2.67 7.63 -5.79
C ILE A 80 3.17 7.41 -7.23
N TYR A 81 2.30 7.51 -8.23
CA TYR A 81 2.66 7.26 -9.62
C TYR A 81 3.46 8.38 -10.27
N SER A 82 3.56 9.55 -9.61
CA SER A 82 4.45 10.62 -10.10
C SER A 82 5.94 10.26 -10.00
N PHE A 83 6.31 9.34 -9.09
CA PHE A 83 7.70 8.93 -8.88
C PHE A 83 7.90 7.41 -8.72
N TYR A 84 6.84 6.60 -8.68
CA TYR A 84 6.96 5.15 -8.49
C TYR A 84 7.70 4.48 -9.64
N GLU A 85 8.68 3.66 -9.30
CA GLU A 85 9.30 2.68 -10.18
C GLU A 85 8.86 1.28 -9.77
N CYS A 86 8.30 0.55 -10.73
CA CYS A 86 7.79 -0.78 -10.51
C CYS A 86 8.94 -1.76 -10.28
N VAL A 87 9.05 -2.29 -9.09
CA VAL A 87 10.05 -3.31 -8.73
C VAL A 87 9.52 -4.71 -9.07
N GLY A 88 10.41 -5.66 -9.36
CA GLY A 88 10.06 -7.07 -9.51
C GLY A 88 10.05 -7.81 -8.17
N LEU A 89 9.38 -8.96 -8.13
CA LEU A 89 9.54 -9.95 -7.06
C LEU A 89 10.32 -11.14 -7.61
N ARG A 90 11.24 -11.68 -6.81
CA ARG A 90 11.98 -12.92 -7.10
C ARG A 90 11.32 -14.07 -6.38
N LEU A 91 10.97 -15.12 -7.12
CA LEU A 91 10.46 -16.38 -6.62
C LEU A 91 11.23 -17.51 -7.27
N GLU A 92 11.99 -18.30 -6.52
CA GLU A 92 12.74 -19.47 -7.01
C GLU A 92 13.58 -19.16 -8.27
N GLY A 93 14.28 -18.03 -8.27
CA GLY A 93 15.09 -17.57 -9.40
C GLY A 93 14.32 -16.89 -10.54
N LYS A 94 12.99 -16.96 -10.55
CA LYS A 94 12.14 -16.29 -11.55
C LYS A 94 11.79 -14.88 -11.11
N VAL A 95 11.59 -14.00 -12.08
CA VAL A 95 11.14 -12.62 -11.86
C VAL A 95 9.66 -12.52 -12.14
N ILE A 96 8.90 -12.14 -11.11
CA ILE A 96 7.47 -11.82 -11.22
C ILE A 96 7.34 -10.31 -11.36
N LYS A 97 6.64 -9.86 -12.38
CA LYS A 97 6.32 -8.45 -12.55
C LYS A 97 5.26 -8.03 -11.52
N THR A 98 5.39 -6.81 -11.01
CA THR A 98 4.40 -6.25 -10.07
C THR A 98 3.61 -5.09 -10.66
N SER A 99 3.77 -4.81 -11.95
CA SER A 99 3.03 -3.74 -12.63
C SER A 99 1.51 -3.91 -12.54
N ASN A 100 1.07 -5.15 -12.44
CA ASN A 100 -0.33 -5.53 -12.28
C ASN A 100 -0.46 -6.48 -11.09
N VAL A 101 -1.45 -6.27 -10.24
CA VAL A 101 -1.71 -7.17 -9.11
C VAL A 101 -2.03 -8.60 -9.59
N SER A 102 -2.65 -8.73 -10.74
CA SER A 102 -3.00 -10.03 -11.34
C SER A 102 -1.80 -10.95 -11.53
N ASP A 103 -0.61 -10.42 -11.79
CA ASP A 103 0.61 -11.21 -11.89
C ASP A 103 1.10 -11.69 -10.52
N VAL A 104 0.95 -10.87 -9.49
CA VAL A 104 1.28 -11.24 -8.10
C VAL A 104 0.31 -12.30 -7.57
N LEU A 105 -0.96 -12.22 -7.92
CA LEU A 105 -1.97 -13.19 -7.49
C LEU A 105 -1.75 -14.60 -8.06
N LYS A 106 -0.99 -14.75 -9.15
CA LYS A 106 -0.59 -16.06 -9.70
C LYS A 106 0.41 -16.81 -8.81
N ILE A 107 1.08 -16.11 -7.89
CA ILE A 107 2.02 -16.73 -6.93
C ILE A 107 1.26 -17.65 -5.97
N GLY A 108 0.10 -17.21 -5.49
CA GLY A 108 -0.73 -17.94 -4.54
C GLY A 108 -1.65 -17.01 -3.74
N LYS A 109 -2.33 -17.58 -2.75
CA LYS A 109 -3.22 -16.83 -1.87
C LYS A 109 -2.54 -16.29 -0.61
N LYS A 110 -1.44 -16.88 -0.19
CA LYS A 110 -0.68 -16.48 0.99
C LYS A 110 0.77 -16.16 0.55
N ILE A 111 1.13 -14.89 0.55
CA ILE A 111 2.38 -14.40 -0.04
C ILE A 111 3.17 -13.59 1.00
N LEU A 112 4.44 -13.91 1.18
CA LEU A 112 5.41 -13.10 1.92
C LEU A 112 6.25 -12.29 0.92
N VAL A 113 6.31 -11.00 1.12
CA VAL A 113 7.13 -10.07 0.34
C VAL A 113 8.26 -9.58 1.22
N THR A 114 9.43 -10.20 1.11
CA THR A 114 10.60 -9.85 1.90
C THR A 114 11.52 -8.87 1.17
N GLY A 115 12.31 -8.11 1.93
CA GLY A 115 13.30 -7.19 1.35
C GLY A 115 13.92 -6.27 2.38
N THR A 116 15.10 -5.74 2.07
CA THR A 116 15.85 -4.84 2.95
C THR A 116 15.09 -3.55 3.24
N GLY A 117 15.55 -2.81 4.28
CA GLY A 117 15.03 -1.48 4.58
C GLY A 117 15.20 -0.53 3.38
N GLY A 118 14.17 0.29 3.10
CA GLY A 118 14.23 1.27 2.01
C GLY A 118 14.06 0.72 0.60
N ILE A 119 13.92 -0.60 0.39
CA ILE A 119 13.75 -1.22 -0.94
C ILE A 119 12.39 -0.91 -1.60
N GLY A 120 11.45 -0.30 -0.86
CA GLY A 120 10.17 0.12 -1.40
C GLY A 120 8.99 -0.80 -1.09
N LYS A 121 9.06 -1.71 -0.12
CA LYS A 121 7.98 -2.64 0.25
C LYS A 121 6.64 -1.93 0.49
N SER A 122 6.61 -0.92 1.35
CA SER A 122 5.36 -0.20 1.67
C SER A 122 4.79 0.56 0.47
N ILE A 123 5.64 1.04 -0.43
CA ILE A 123 5.18 1.65 -1.69
C ILE A 123 4.60 0.57 -2.62
N LEU A 124 5.23 -0.59 -2.69
CA LEU A 124 4.70 -1.75 -3.42
C LEU A 124 3.34 -2.18 -2.85
N MET A 125 3.17 -2.24 -1.51
CA MET A 125 1.88 -2.57 -0.89
C MET A 125 0.79 -1.57 -1.28
N LYS A 126 1.09 -0.26 -1.29
CA LYS A 126 0.16 0.77 -1.78
C LYS A 126 -0.13 0.63 -3.27
N HIS A 127 0.88 0.32 -4.08
CA HIS A 127 0.67 0.05 -5.51
C HIS A 127 -0.25 -1.15 -5.72
N LEU A 128 -0.02 -2.27 -5.03
CA LEU A 128 -0.88 -3.45 -5.12
C LEU A 128 -2.30 -3.15 -4.65
N PHE A 129 -2.47 -2.32 -3.62
CA PHE A 129 -3.78 -1.84 -3.19
C PHE A 129 -4.52 -1.10 -4.32
N LEU A 130 -3.86 -0.12 -4.95
CA LEU A 130 -4.43 0.68 -6.03
C LEU A 130 -4.68 -0.16 -7.31
N SER A 131 -3.76 -1.06 -7.64
CA SER A 131 -3.89 -2.00 -8.75
C SER A 131 -5.08 -2.96 -8.53
N THR A 132 -5.29 -3.42 -7.30
CA THR A 132 -6.45 -4.25 -6.94
C THR A 132 -7.76 -3.50 -7.22
N ILE A 133 -7.85 -2.23 -6.85
CA ILE A 133 -9.03 -1.41 -7.15
C ILE A 133 -9.27 -1.34 -8.65
N LYS A 134 -8.21 -1.12 -9.43
CA LYS A 134 -8.31 -0.89 -10.87
C LYS A 134 -8.57 -2.17 -11.68
N GLU A 135 -7.97 -3.29 -11.28
CA GLU A 135 -7.81 -4.46 -12.16
C GLU A 135 -8.62 -5.68 -11.74
N THR A 136 -9.15 -5.69 -10.52
CA THR A 136 -9.81 -6.88 -9.97
C THR A 136 -11.20 -6.56 -9.40
N GLU A 137 -11.93 -7.62 -9.10
CA GLU A 137 -13.21 -7.53 -8.38
C GLU A 137 -13.03 -7.70 -6.84
N TYR A 138 -11.80 -7.77 -6.35
CA TYR A 138 -11.53 -7.88 -4.92
C TYR A 138 -11.51 -6.51 -4.24
N ILE A 139 -11.81 -6.52 -2.95
CA ILE A 139 -11.70 -5.36 -2.07
C ILE A 139 -10.31 -5.40 -1.42
N PRO A 140 -9.42 -4.45 -1.70
CA PRO A 140 -8.14 -4.38 -1.02
C PRO A 140 -8.31 -3.80 0.38
N VAL A 141 -7.63 -4.37 1.37
CA VAL A 141 -7.47 -3.77 2.70
C VAL A 141 -5.98 -3.67 3.01
N LEU A 142 -5.50 -2.48 3.30
CA LEU A 142 -4.12 -2.23 3.71
C LEU A 142 -4.07 -1.92 5.20
N LEU A 143 -3.37 -2.79 5.94
CA LEU A 143 -3.19 -2.73 7.38
C LEU A 143 -1.71 -2.59 7.71
N GLU A 144 -1.32 -1.46 8.31
CA GLU A 144 0.02 -1.28 8.86
C GLU A 144 0.12 -2.00 10.23
N LEU A 145 0.96 -3.05 10.31
CA LEU A 145 1.04 -3.90 11.50
C LEU A 145 1.66 -3.19 12.72
N ARG A 146 2.46 -2.13 12.50
CA ARG A 146 3.00 -1.31 13.60
C ARG A 146 1.93 -0.70 14.51
N LYS A 147 0.67 -0.59 14.05
CA LYS A 147 -0.42 -0.11 14.91
C LYS A 147 -0.66 -0.99 16.15
N PHE A 148 -0.29 -2.25 16.09
CA PHE A 148 -0.38 -3.15 17.25
C PHE A 148 0.60 -2.83 18.37
N ASN A 149 1.64 -2.02 18.11
CA ASN A 149 2.62 -1.64 19.13
C ASN A 149 2.01 -0.86 20.30
N GLY A 150 0.92 -0.12 20.05
CA GLY A 150 0.18 0.61 21.07
C GLY A 150 -0.93 -0.18 21.80
N MET A 151 -1.11 -1.48 21.47
CA MET A 151 -2.18 -2.32 22.02
C MET A 151 -1.66 -3.29 23.07
N GLU A 152 -2.52 -3.75 23.99
CA GLU A 152 -2.22 -4.90 24.83
C GLU A 152 -2.36 -6.21 24.03
N ASN A 153 -1.60 -7.25 24.39
CA ASN A 153 -1.63 -8.53 23.65
C ASN A 153 -3.02 -9.16 23.55
N LYS A 154 -3.86 -8.99 24.57
CA LYS A 154 -5.25 -9.52 24.59
C LYS A 154 -6.16 -8.84 23.56
N ASP A 155 -5.84 -7.59 23.17
CA ASP A 155 -6.63 -6.78 22.25
C ASP A 155 -6.17 -6.91 20.79
N ILE A 156 -5.02 -7.54 20.57
CA ILE A 156 -4.50 -7.79 19.23
C ILE A 156 -5.38 -8.81 18.52
N SER A 157 -6.04 -8.38 17.44
CA SER A 157 -6.84 -9.22 16.57
C SER A 157 -6.81 -8.69 15.14
N ILE A 158 -6.36 -9.53 14.20
CA ILE A 158 -6.35 -9.16 12.77
C ILE A 158 -7.78 -8.98 12.27
N TYR A 159 -8.71 -9.83 12.68
CA TYR A 159 -10.13 -9.71 12.30
C TYR A 159 -10.69 -8.33 12.64
N ARG A 160 -10.56 -7.93 13.91
CA ARG A 160 -11.04 -6.62 14.37
C ARG A 160 -10.30 -5.47 13.69
N ALA A 161 -8.99 -5.61 13.49
CA ALA A 161 -8.19 -4.57 12.89
C ALA A 161 -8.53 -4.33 11.41
N VAL A 162 -8.88 -5.37 10.66
CA VAL A 162 -9.36 -5.26 9.29
C VAL A 162 -10.76 -4.64 9.25
N TYR A 163 -11.69 -5.10 10.11
CA TYR A 163 -13.01 -4.50 10.22
C TYR A 163 -12.94 -3.01 10.58
N GLN A 164 -12.13 -2.65 11.58
CA GLN A 164 -11.93 -1.26 11.98
C GLN A 164 -11.33 -0.42 10.84
N THR A 165 -10.41 -1.00 10.05
CA THR A 165 -9.86 -0.30 8.88
C THR A 165 -10.93 -0.03 7.83
N LEU A 166 -11.87 -0.94 7.62
CA LEU A 166 -13.02 -0.71 6.75
C LEU A 166 -13.93 0.37 7.33
N SER A 167 -14.32 0.24 8.59
CA SER A 167 -15.25 1.13 9.28
C SER A 167 -14.74 2.57 9.37
N ASP A 168 -13.48 2.78 9.75
CA ASP A 168 -12.84 4.10 9.83
C ASP A 168 -12.76 4.82 8.48
N ASN A 169 -12.96 4.09 7.37
CA ASN A 169 -12.85 4.63 6.02
C ASN A 169 -14.18 4.56 5.23
N GLY A 170 -15.31 4.52 5.91
CA GLY A 170 -16.62 4.68 5.26
C GLY A 170 -17.44 3.41 5.10
N PHE A 171 -16.96 2.24 5.54
CA PHE A 171 -17.77 1.03 5.61
C PHE A 171 -18.65 1.06 6.87
N THR A 172 -19.92 1.39 6.71
CA THR A 172 -20.87 1.64 7.81
C THR A 172 -21.70 0.43 8.20
N LEU A 173 -21.48 -0.72 7.54
CA LEU A 173 -22.29 -1.92 7.79
C LEU A 173 -21.81 -2.69 9.02
N ALA A 174 -22.74 -3.48 9.60
CA ALA A 174 -22.47 -4.34 10.73
C ALA A 174 -21.43 -5.44 10.43
N ASP A 175 -20.80 -5.95 11.49
CA ASP A 175 -19.76 -7.00 11.44
C ASP A 175 -20.20 -8.27 10.67
N GLU A 176 -21.47 -8.61 10.69
CA GLU A 176 -22.03 -9.77 9.99
C GLU A 176 -21.86 -9.70 8.46
N TYR A 177 -22.02 -8.52 7.85
CA TYR A 177 -21.77 -8.32 6.42
C TYR A 177 -20.29 -8.44 6.07
N TYR A 178 -19.41 -7.92 6.92
CA TYR A 178 -17.98 -8.09 6.80
C TYR A 178 -17.59 -9.56 6.90
N LYS A 179 -18.07 -10.26 7.94
CA LYS A 179 -17.81 -11.70 8.12
C LYS A 179 -18.30 -12.51 6.93
N TYR A 180 -19.51 -12.25 6.46
CA TYR A 180 -20.07 -12.91 5.28
C TYR A 180 -19.18 -12.73 4.04
N SER A 181 -18.74 -11.50 3.77
CA SER A 181 -17.88 -11.21 2.62
C SER A 181 -16.48 -11.85 2.73
N LEU A 182 -15.91 -11.97 3.95
CA LEU A 182 -14.69 -12.74 4.20
C LEU A 182 -14.86 -14.23 3.89
N GLU A 183 -15.96 -14.83 4.32
CA GLU A 183 -16.27 -16.25 4.07
C GLU A 183 -16.45 -16.54 2.57
N LYS A 184 -16.87 -15.56 1.80
CA LYS A 184 -17.00 -15.64 0.33
C LYS A 184 -15.66 -15.42 -0.40
N GLY A 185 -14.63 -14.87 0.25
CA GLY A 185 -13.31 -14.64 -0.35
C GLY A 185 -13.23 -13.34 -1.16
N GLY A 186 -13.87 -12.29 -0.69
CA GLY A 186 -13.97 -10.99 -1.37
C GLY A 186 -12.76 -10.08 -1.25
N TYR A 187 -11.69 -10.46 -0.52
CA TYR A 187 -10.63 -9.53 -0.13
C TYR A 187 -9.23 -9.91 -0.61
N ILE A 188 -8.43 -8.87 -0.86
CA ILE A 188 -6.97 -8.93 -0.85
C ILE A 188 -6.50 -8.13 0.36
N ILE A 189 -5.97 -8.83 1.37
CA ILE A 189 -5.54 -8.26 2.64
C ILE A 189 -4.02 -8.08 2.61
N LEU A 190 -3.61 -6.82 2.63
CA LEU A 190 -2.23 -6.37 2.58
C LEU A 190 -1.78 -6.00 3.99
N LEU A 191 -0.88 -6.78 4.57
CA LEU A 191 -0.34 -6.60 5.92
C LEU A 191 1.07 -6.03 5.82
N ASP A 192 1.23 -4.72 6.02
CA ASP A 192 2.50 -4.03 5.81
C ASP A 192 3.32 -3.91 7.09
N GLY A 193 4.60 -4.26 7.01
CA GLY A 193 5.58 -4.01 8.05
C GLY A 193 5.54 -4.99 9.22
N PHE A 194 5.58 -6.31 8.99
CA PHE A 194 5.65 -7.31 10.06
C PHE A 194 6.89 -7.12 10.94
N ASP A 195 8.02 -6.72 10.36
CA ASP A 195 9.26 -6.41 11.08
C ASP A 195 9.21 -5.13 11.94
N GLU A 196 8.17 -4.29 11.77
CA GLU A 196 7.95 -3.08 12.55
C GLU A 196 7.16 -3.34 13.84
N VAL A 197 6.68 -4.57 14.04
CA VAL A 197 5.99 -4.99 15.26
C VAL A 197 7.00 -5.20 16.39
N ASN A 198 6.70 -4.68 17.58
CA ASN A 198 7.53 -4.85 18.76
C ASN A 198 7.71 -6.33 19.13
N ARG A 199 8.91 -6.70 19.60
CA ARG A 199 9.29 -8.09 19.88
C ARG A 199 8.34 -8.82 20.84
N ASP A 200 7.83 -8.12 21.85
CA ASP A 200 6.89 -8.64 22.84
C ASP A 200 5.50 -8.97 22.26
N LYS A 201 5.19 -8.47 21.07
CA LYS A 201 3.91 -8.63 20.36
C LYS A 201 4.01 -9.53 19.13
N LEU A 202 5.22 -9.74 18.60
CA LEU A 202 5.44 -10.48 17.35
C LEU A 202 4.78 -11.86 17.35
N LYS A 203 4.93 -12.62 18.44
CA LYS A 203 4.34 -13.96 18.55
C LYS A 203 2.80 -13.91 18.46
N LYS A 204 2.19 -12.96 19.18
CA LYS A 204 0.73 -12.80 19.14
C LYS A 204 0.24 -12.37 17.76
N VAL A 205 0.89 -11.41 17.14
CA VAL A 205 0.55 -10.97 15.77
C VAL A 205 0.71 -12.12 14.77
N GLN A 206 1.77 -12.91 14.88
CA GLN A 206 1.98 -14.10 14.06
C GLN A 206 0.83 -15.11 14.19
N GLU A 207 0.45 -15.45 15.43
CA GLU A 207 -0.65 -16.38 15.71
C GLU A 207 -1.97 -15.85 15.14
N GLU A 208 -2.25 -14.55 15.28
CA GLU A 208 -3.45 -13.92 14.75
C GLU A 208 -3.49 -13.94 13.21
N ILE A 209 -2.36 -13.64 12.54
CA ILE A 209 -2.28 -13.70 11.08
C ILE A 209 -2.56 -15.13 10.58
N LYS A 210 -1.92 -16.13 11.18
CA LYS A 210 -2.13 -17.53 10.81
C LYS A 210 -3.58 -17.94 11.02
N SER A 211 -4.10 -17.77 12.23
CA SER A 211 -5.49 -18.12 12.57
C SER A 211 -6.51 -17.44 11.65
N PHE A 212 -6.31 -16.16 11.37
CA PHE A 212 -7.19 -15.39 10.50
C PHE A 212 -7.12 -15.86 9.04
N SER A 213 -5.91 -16.09 8.52
CA SER A 213 -5.72 -16.53 7.14
C SER A 213 -6.18 -17.97 6.90
N ASP A 214 -6.11 -18.83 7.93
CA ASP A 214 -6.62 -20.19 7.86
C ASP A 214 -8.14 -20.22 7.93
N LYS A 215 -8.72 -19.46 8.85
CA LYS A 215 -10.18 -19.36 9.00
C LYS A 215 -10.87 -18.82 7.74
N PHE A 216 -10.24 -17.88 7.05
CA PHE A 216 -10.79 -17.20 5.86
C PHE A 216 -9.93 -17.46 4.62
N GLU A 217 -9.58 -18.71 4.37
CA GLU A 217 -8.64 -19.18 3.33
C GLU A 217 -9.00 -18.79 1.88
N LYS A 218 -10.25 -18.40 1.63
CA LYS A 218 -10.69 -17.99 0.30
C LYS A 218 -10.12 -16.63 -0.11
N ASN A 219 -9.71 -15.79 0.84
CA ASN A 219 -9.11 -14.50 0.58
C ASN A 219 -7.63 -14.63 0.22
N THR A 220 -7.06 -13.52 -0.25
CA THR A 220 -5.61 -13.44 -0.51
C THR A 220 -4.94 -12.57 0.55
N TYR A 221 -3.79 -13.02 1.01
CA TYR A 221 -2.98 -12.37 2.05
C TYR A 221 -1.59 -12.07 1.50
N ILE A 222 -1.18 -10.82 1.58
CA ILE A 222 0.15 -10.38 1.17
C ILE A 222 0.79 -9.67 2.37
N ILE A 223 1.91 -10.19 2.86
CA ILE A 223 2.60 -9.65 4.04
C ILE A 223 3.94 -9.09 3.63
N SER A 224 4.26 -7.87 4.02
CA SER A 224 5.58 -7.30 3.84
C SER A 224 6.41 -7.39 5.11
N SER A 225 7.71 -7.69 4.96
CA SER A 225 8.67 -7.74 6.07
C SER A 225 10.11 -7.58 5.60
N ARG A 226 11.02 -7.30 6.51
CA ARG A 226 12.43 -7.65 6.30
C ARG A 226 12.59 -9.16 6.41
N PRO A 227 13.63 -9.75 5.77
CA PRO A 227 13.96 -11.15 5.97
C PRO A 227 14.12 -11.46 7.45
N THR A 228 13.47 -12.52 7.93
CA THR A 228 13.52 -12.93 9.33
C THR A 228 13.31 -14.44 9.44
N GLU A 229 13.96 -15.07 10.42
CA GLU A 229 13.80 -16.48 10.75
C GLU A 229 12.37 -16.82 11.28
N MET A 230 11.60 -15.81 11.66
CA MET A 230 10.24 -16.01 12.17
C MET A 230 9.28 -16.61 11.14
N PHE A 231 9.62 -16.56 9.87
CA PHE A 231 8.83 -17.19 8.80
C PHE A 231 9.17 -18.68 8.60
N ILE A 232 10.17 -19.20 9.29
CA ILE A 232 10.43 -20.65 9.32
C ILE A 232 9.18 -21.36 9.85
N GLY A 233 8.67 -22.32 9.08
CA GLY A 233 7.43 -23.03 9.42
C GLY A 233 6.12 -22.33 8.99
N TRP A 234 6.20 -21.27 8.18
CA TRP A 234 5.04 -20.70 7.48
C TRP A 234 4.83 -21.40 6.13
N ASN A 235 4.64 -22.71 6.16
CA ASN A 235 4.64 -23.56 4.96
C ASN A 235 3.56 -23.19 3.93
N ASP A 236 2.49 -22.54 4.39
CA ASP A 236 1.37 -22.13 3.54
C ASP A 236 1.63 -20.79 2.82
N PHE A 237 2.68 -20.07 3.21
CA PHE A 237 3.04 -18.80 2.62
C PHE A 237 4.19 -18.97 1.62
N VAL A 238 3.98 -18.47 0.43
CA VAL A 238 5.04 -18.43 -0.61
C VAL A 238 5.90 -17.20 -0.37
N GLU A 239 7.17 -17.41 -0.03
CA GLU A 239 8.11 -16.32 0.19
C GLU A 239 8.68 -15.81 -1.13
N THR A 240 8.62 -14.50 -1.31
CA THR A 240 9.21 -13.76 -2.43
C THR A 240 10.11 -12.65 -1.90
N SER A 241 11.08 -12.22 -2.69
CA SER A 241 11.93 -11.10 -2.33
C SER A 241 11.81 -9.95 -3.33
N VAL A 242 11.71 -8.71 -2.83
CA VAL A 242 11.73 -7.51 -3.67
C VAL A 242 13.08 -7.38 -4.34
N MET A 243 13.08 -7.22 -5.65
CA MET A 243 14.30 -7.03 -6.42
C MET A 243 14.84 -5.60 -6.27
N PRO A 244 16.16 -5.43 -6.18
CA PRO A 244 16.78 -4.13 -6.26
C PRO A 244 16.52 -3.49 -7.63
N LEU A 245 16.55 -2.16 -7.69
CA LEU A 245 16.44 -1.42 -8.94
C LEU A 245 17.60 -1.76 -9.88
N SER A 246 17.29 -2.06 -11.13
CA SER A 246 18.28 -2.05 -12.20
C SER A 246 18.77 -0.62 -12.47
N LYS A 247 19.90 -0.46 -13.15
CA LYS A 247 20.43 0.86 -13.54
C LYS A 247 19.39 1.68 -14.30
N LYS A 248 18.65 1.06 -15.21
CA LYS A 248 17.57 1.71 -15.95
C LYS A 248 16.45 2.23 -15.03
N GLN A 249 16.05 1.45 -14.03
CA GLN A 249 15.03 1.84 -13.07
C GLN A 249 15.52 2.93 -12.12
N ALA A 250 16.79 2.86 -11.68
CA ALA A 250 17.41 3.89 -10.85
C ALA A 250 17.44 5.25 -11.58
N LEU A 251 17.85 5.26 -12.84
CA LEU A 251 17.85 6.46 -13.68
C LEU A 251 16.42 6.99 -13.93
N SER A 252 15.47 6.09 -14.14
CA SER A 252 14.05 6.44 -14.30
C SER A 252 13.47 7.07 -13.02
N LEU A 253 13.78 6.50 -11.84
CA LEU A 253 13.38 7.06 -10.56
C LEU A 253 13.91 8.48 -10.35
N VAL A 254 15.21 8.71 -10.62
CA VAL A 254 15.81 10.05 -10.52
C VAL A 254 15.12 11.06 -11.44
N ASN A 255 14.80 10.66 -12.68
CA ASN A 255 14.09 11.53 -13.61
C ASN A 255 12.68 11.90 -13.14
N LYS A 256 11.96 10.97 -12.51
CA LYS A 256 10.60 11.18 -12.01
C LYS A 256 10.54 12.07 -10.77
N ILE A 257 11.59 12.09 -9.97
CA ILE A 257 11.63 12.89 -8.75
C ILE A 257 11.62 14.38 -9.12
N GLU A 258 10.69 15.14 -8.54
CA GLU A 258 10.72 16.61 -8.59
C GLU A 258 11.82 17.13 -7.67
N PHE A 259 12.85 17.70 -8.26
CA PHE A 259 14.02 18.21 -7.55
C PHE A 259 14.63 19.37 -8.34
N ASP A 260 15.65 20.05 -7.77
CA ASP A 260 16.39 21.06 -8.52
C ASP A 260 16.92 20.48 -9.84
N GLU A 261 16.57 21.10 -10.96
CA GLU A 261 16.84 20.55 -12.29
C GLU A 261 18.34 20.49 -12.60
N SER A 262 19.15 21.43 -12.10
CA SER A 262 20.60 21.44 -12.35
C SER A 262 21.30 20.34 -11.59
N ALA A 263 21.00 20.18 -10.29
CA ALA A 263 21.53 19.12 -9.44
C ALA A 263 21.07 17.74 -9.94
N LYS A 264 19.79 17.62 -10.31
CA LYS A 264 19.24 16.37 -10.84
C LYS A 264 19.92 15.93 -12.14
N ARG A 265 20.15 16.85 -13.08
CA ARG A 265 20.85 16.54 -14.35
C ARG A 265 22.30 16.15 -14.12
N ALA A 266 23.01 16.85 -13.25
CA ALA A 266 24.38 16.52 -12.90
C ALA A 266 24.45 15.13 -12.25
N PHE A 267 23.61 14.88 -11.25
CA PHE A 267 23.52 13.58 -10.59
C PHE A 267 23.15 12.44 -11.56
N TYR A 268 22.17 12.66 -12.43
CA TYR A 268 21.76 11.68 -13.45
C TYR A 268 22.92 11.30 -14.36
N THR A 269 23.71 12.29 -14.79
CA THR A 269 24.88 12.05 -15.64
C THR A 269 25.91 11.19 -14.91
N GLU A 270 26.26 11.54 -13.68
CA GLU A 270 27.21 10.78 -12.86
C GLU A 270 26.67 9.37 -12.51
N LEU A 271 25.39 9.26 -12.17
CA LEU A 271 24.75 7.97 -11.90
C LEU A 271 24.83 7.06 -13.13
N SER A 272 24.61 7.62 -14.33
CA SER A 272 24.65 6.84 -15.57
C SER A 272 26.05 6.39 -15.96
N ARG A 273 27.08 7.20 -15.63
CA ARG A 273 28.47 6.94 -16.04
C ARG A 273 29.21 6.03 -15.06
N THR A 274 29.14 6.34 -13.76
CA THR A 274 30.05 5.75 -12.75
C THR A 274 29.36 5.34 -11.47
N LEU A 275 28.50 6.19 -10.89
CA LEU A 275 28.02 6.00 -9.52
C LEU A 275 27.18 4.74 -9.34
N TYR A 276 26.35 4.37 -10.33
CA TYR A 276 25.53 3.15 -10.22
C TYR A 276 26.42 1.92 -10.09
N ASP A 277 27.44 1.79 -10.92
CA ASP A 277 28.30 0.60 -10.96
C ASP A 277 29.26 0.58 -9.76
N LYS A 278 29.78 1.76 -9.34
CA LYS A 278 30.65 1.91 -8.17
C LYS A 278 29.90 1.64 -6.85
N TYR A 279 28.65 2.09 -6.75
CA TYR A 279 27.83 2.02 -5.53
C TYR A 279 26.51 1.28 -5.75
N THR A 280 26.55 0.12 -6.40
CA THR A 280 25.35 -0.64 -6.81
C THR A 280 24.42 -0.93 -5.63
N SER A 281 24.95 -1.29 -4.45
CA SER A 281 24.14 -1.58 -3.26
C SER A 281 23.29 -0.38 -2.78
N PHE A 282 23.77 0.84 -3.01
CA PHE A 282 23.05 2.08 -2.70
C PHE A 282 22.14 2.49 -3.85
N ALA A 283 22.70 2.58 -5.04
CA ALA A 283 21.99 3.07 -6.21
C ALA A 283 20.82 2.16 -6.64
N SER A 284 20.86 0.88 -6.24
CA SER A 284 19.78 -0.06 -6.49
C SER A 284 18.69 -0.08 -5.39
N ASN A 285 18.88 0.66 -4.30
CA ASN A 285 17.88 0.81 -3.24
C ASN A 285 17.20 2.19 -3.38
N PRO A 286 15.90 2.28 -3.57
CA PRO A 286 15.19 3.55 -3.80
C PRO A 286 15.42 4.62 -2.74
N LEU A 287 15.44 4.22 -1.45
CA LEU A 287 15.68 5.15 -0.33
C LEU A 287 17.11 5.67 -0.36
N LEU A 288 18.09 4.78 -0.49
CA LEU A 288 19.51 5.15 -0.51
C LEU A 288 19.86 5.96 -1.75
N LEU A 289 19.29 5.64 -2.92
CA LEU A 289 19.42 6.44 -4.14
C LEU A 289 18.87 7.86 -3.96
N THR A 290 17.75 7.99 -3.26
CA THR A 290 17.18 9.30 -2.92
C THR A 290 18.12 10.09 -2.00
N ILE A 291 18.73 9.43 -1.01
CA ILE A 291 19.72 10.03 -0.13
C ILE A 291 20.97 10.44 -0.93
N MET A 292 21.45 9.61 -1.87
CA MET A 292 22.55 9.97 -2.76
C MET A 292 22.27 11.24 -3.55
N LEU A 293 21.06 11.40 -4.10
CA LEU A 293 20.66 12.62 -4.80
C LEU A 293 20.71 13.85 -3.89
N LEU A 294 20.18 13.72 -2.66
CA LEU A 294 20.18 14.81 -1.67
C LEU A 294 21.62 15.21 -1.25
N THR A 295 22.47 14.23 -0.98
CA THR A 295 23.88 14.47 -0.62
C THR A 295 24.66 15.11 -1.75
N PHE A 296 24.50 14.60 -2.97
CA PHE A 296 25.12 15.16 -4.17
C PHE A 296 24.71 16.62 -4.42
N SER A 297 23.46 16.96 -4.18
CA SER A 297 22.94 18.32 -4.32
C SER A 297 23.62 19.30 -3.34
N ASN A 298 23.99 18.85 -2.14
CA ASN A 298 24.62 19.69 -1.12
C ASN A 298 26.13 19.86 -1.33
N HIS A 299 26.81 18.85 -1.87
CA HIS A 299 28.27 18.79 -1.94
C HIS A 299 28.84 18.72 -3.36
N ALA A 300 27.97 18.67 -4.39
CA ALA A 300 28.32 18.50 -5.80
C ALA A 300 29.16 17.25 -6.13
N SER A 301 29.34 16.34 -5.18
CA SER A 301 30.07 15.08 -5.31
C SER A 301 29.54 14.04 -4.33
N ILE A 302 29.85 12.78 -4.58
CA ILE A 302 29.66 11.68 -3.62
C ILE A 302 31.03 11.31 -3.09
N PRO A 303 31.24 11.27 -1.77
CA PRO A 303 32.50 10.86 -1.16
C PRO A 303 32.98 9.51 -1.69
N GLU A 304 34.30 9.37 -1.84
CA GLU A 304 34.89 8.09 -2.28
C GLU A 304 34.79 7.01 -1.21
N ASN A 305 34.81 7.43 0.05
CA ASN A 305 34.73 6.57 1.21
C ASN A 305 33.27 6.36 1.63
N LEU A 306 32.87 5.12 1.78
CA LEU A 306 31.51 4.74 2.16
C LEU A 306 31.10 5.30 3.55
N ASN A 307 32.05 5.37 4.50
CA ASN A 307 31.80 5.92 5.83
C ASN A 307 31.52 7.43 5.77
N GLU A 308 32.31 8.17 4.98
CA GLU A 308 32.08 9.60 4.76
C GLU A 308 30.71 9.83 4.09
N PHE A 309 30.34 8.98 3.12
CA PHE A 309 29.03 9.07 2.51
C PHE A 309 27.90 8.86 3.54
N TYR A 310 28.04 7.90 4.46
CA TYR A 310 27.04 7.70 5.52
C TYR A 310 26.97 8.90 6.48
N GLU A 311 28.10 9.48 6.84
CA GLU A 311 28.16 10.67 7.71
C GLU A 311 27.50 11.87 7.03
N GLU A 312 27.82 12.12 5.77
CA GLU A 312 27.20 13.21 4.99
C GLU A 312 25.71 12.98 4.76
N ALA A 313 25.31 11.74 4.44
CA ALA A 313 23.92 11.36 4.27
C ALA A 313 23.14 11.56 5.58
N PHE A 314 23.71 11.14 6.71
CA PHE A 314 23.13 11.33 8.03
C PHE A 314 23.02 12.82 8.39
N THR A 315 24.09 13.58 8.17
CA THR A 315 24.11 15.03 8.39
C THR A 315 23.08 15.75 7.53
N THR A 316 22.97 15.37 6.24
CA THR A 316 21.95 15.90 5.32
C THR A 316 20.53 15.61 5.83
N LEU A 317 20.27 14.39 6.27
CA LEU A 317 18.96 14.00 6.82
C LEU A 317 18.65 14.74 8.13
N PHE A 318 19.67 14.91 8.99
CA PHE A 318 19.55 15.61 10.28
C PHE A 318 19.26 17.10 10.07
N ASN A 319 20.06 17.77 9.24
CA ASN A 319 19.87 19.19 8.90
C ASN A 319 18.51 19.44 8.25
N MET A 320 18.05 18.52 7.37
CA MET A 320 16.71 18.60 6.80
C MET A 320 15.61 18.37 7.84
N HIS A 321 15.86 17.63 8.90
CA HIS A 321 14.93 17.40 10.00
C HIS A 321 14.85 18.65 10.90
N ASP A 322 15.98 19.28 11.23
CA ASP A 322 16.02 20.48 12.08
C ASP A 322 15.45 21.72 11.37
N ALA A 323 15.73 21.90 10.08
CA ALA A 323 15.11 22.95 9.27
C ALA A 323 13.56 22.85 9.20
N THR A 324 12.98 21.70 9.61
CA THR A 324 11.52 21.55 9.73
C THR A 324 10.99 21.89 11.14
N LYS A 325 11.86 21.97 12.17
CA LYS A 325 11.48 22.35 13.53
C LYS A 325 11.48 23.86 13.75
N ASP A 326 12.33 24.60 13.05
CA ASP A 326 12.43 26.06 13.14
C ASP A 326 11.27 26.82 12.46
N CYS A 327 10.26 26.11 11.94
CA CYS A 327 9.08 26.68 11.32
C CYS A 327 7.80 26.56 12.19
N TYR A 328 7.93 26.34 13.52
CA TYR A 328 6.81 26.37 14.45
C TYR A 328 7.02 27.42 15.53
#